data_a9bdba06650065b413686440343a6ddb
#
_entry.id   a9bdba06650065b413686440343a6ddb
#
_cell.length_a   1.000
_cell.length_b   1.000
_cell.length_c   1.000
_cell.angle_alpha   90.00
_cell.angle_beta   90.00
_cell.angle_gamma   90.00
#
_symmetry.space_group_name_H-M   'P 1'
#
loop_
_entity.id
_entity.type
_entity.pdbx_description
1 polymer ?
#
loop_
_entity_poly.entity_id
_entity_poly.type
_entity_poly.pdbx_seq_one_letter_code
_entity_poly.pdbx_strand_id
1 'polypeptide(L)'
;MNAPLDAGQRASLEAALSSVTLDDKYTLERGRAYMSGIQALVRLPMLQQQRDEAAGLNTAGFISGYRGSPLGGLDQSLWKAKQHLAAHRVVFQPGVNEDLAATAVWGSQQVNLYPSAKYDGVFSMWYGKGPGVDRSSDVFKHGNSAGSAQHGGVLVLAGDDHAAKSSTLAHQSEHIFKACGLPVLFPSNVQEYLDFGLHGWAMSRYSGLWVAMKCVTDVVESSASVDIDPHRTKIILPDDFAMPEGGLNIRWPDSPLVQEARLLDYKWYAALAYVRANKLDRVEIDSPHARFGIMTGGKAYLDVRQALTDLGLDDETCSRI
;
A
#
# COMPACT_ATOMS: atom_id res chain seq x y z
N MET A 1 28.95 18.04 -12.65
CA MET A 1 29.27 18.92 -11.51
C MET A 1 28.28 20.09 -11.54
N ASN A 2 27.45 20.25 -10.52
CA ASN A 2 26.50 21.37 -10.46
C ASN A 2 27.27 22.67 -10.25
N ALA A 3 26.92 23.74 -10.96
CA ALA A 3 27.48 25.06 -10.76
C ALA A 3 27.26 25.49 -9.29
N PRO A 4 28.23 26.24 -8.68
CA PRO A 4 28.06 26.73 -7.32
C PRO A 4 26.86 27.69 -7.25
N LEU A 5 26.05 27.54 -6.21
CA LEU A 5 24.88 28.39 -5.96
C LEU A 5 25.34 29.84 -5.78
N ASP A 6 24.62 30.81 -6.36
CA ASP A 6 24.82 32.23 -6.10
C ASP A 6 24.37 32.61 -4.67
N ALA A 7 24.68 33.83 -4.25
CA ALA A 7 24.39 34.30 -2.89
C ALA A 7 22.88 34.33 -2.57
N GLY A 8 22.03 34.66 -3.53
CA GLY A 8 20.58 34.66 -3.38
C GLY A 8 20.02 33.25 -3.26
N GLN A 9 20.52 32.31 -4.06
CA GLN A 9 20.16 30.89 -3.99
C GLN A 9 20.60 30.28 -2.65
N ARG A 10 21.79 30.63 -2.14
CA ARG A 10 22.27 30.19 -0.82
C ARG A 10 21.39 30.72 0.30
N ALA A 11 21.06 32.00 0.32
CA ALA A 11 20.19 32.58 1.33
C ALA A 11 18.78 31.97 1.31
N SER A 12 18.22 31.72 0.12
CA SER A 12 16.95 31.05 -0.03
C SER A 12 17.00 29.60 0.47
N LEU A 13 18.08 28.87 0.19
CA LEU A 13 18.28 27.49 0.67
C LEU A 13 18.44 27.47 2.20
N GLU A 14 19.22 28.38 2.78
CA GLU A 14 19.39 28.49 4.23
C GLU A 14 18.07 28.82 4.94
N ALA A 15 17.26 29.74 4.38
CA ALA A 15 15.93 30.03 4.89
C ALA A 15 14.99 28.81 4.81
N ALA A 16 15.02 28.08 3.70
CA ALA A 16 14.26 26.87 3.54
C ALA A 16 14.68 25.77 4.53
N LEU A 17 16.00 25.57 4.70
CA LEU A 17 16.56 24.60 5.65
C LEU A 17 16.24 24.94 7.11
N SER A 18 16.19 26.23 7.47
CA SER A 18 15.85 26.67 8.82
C SER A 18 14.40 26.42 9.22
N SER A 19 13.52 26.22 8.24
CA SER A 19 12.09 25.91 8.47
C SER A 19 11.79 24.40 8.55
N VAL A 20 12.76 23.53 8.21
CA VAL A 20 12.58 22.08 8.24
C VAL A 20 12.46 21.56 9.67
N THR A 21 11.47 20.74 9.92
CA THR A 21 11.25 20.08 11.21
C THR A 21 11.18 18.55 11.09
N LEU A 22 11.38 17.86 12.21
CA LEU A 22 11.22 16.40 12.24
C LEU A 22 9.77 15.94 12.02
N ASP A 23 8.80 16.82 12.18
CA ASP A 23 7.38 16.52 12.00
C ASP A 23 6.90 16.75 10.58
N ASP A 24 7.70 17.34 9.69
CA ASP A 24 7.36 17.58 8.28
C ASP A 24 6.90 16.30 7.57
N LYS A 25 7.48 15.15 7.93
CA LYS A 25 7.04 13.84 7.43
C LYS A 25 5.55 13.54 7.70
N TYR A 26 4.94 14.20 8.70
CA TYR A 26 3.53 14.02 9.06
C TYR A 26 2.67 15.26 8.82
N THR A 27 3.27 16.45 8.85
CA THR A 27 2.54 17.72 8.80
C THR A 27 2.63 18.44 7.46
N LEU A 28 3.66 18.15 6.66
CA LEU A 28 3.82 18.78 5.35
C LEU A 28 2.65 18.39 4.43
N GLU A 29 1.95 19.39 3.91
CA GLU A 29 0.85 19.15 2.98
C GLU A 29 1.37 18.79 1.58
N ARG A 30 2.39 19.50 1.11
CA ARG A 30 3.04 19.31 -0.18
C ARG A 30 4.50 19.64 -0.10
N GLY A 31 5.34 18.92 -0.82
CA GLY A 31 6.76 19.12 -0.92
C GLY A 31 7.54 17.85 -0.66
N ARG A 32 8.80 17.97 -0.27
CA ARG A 32 9.68 16.82 -0.04
C ARG A 32 10.02 16.67 1.43
N ALA A 33 9.87 15.47 1.95
CA ALA A 33 10.26 15.10 3.30
C ALA A 33 11.18 13.88 3.29
N TYR A 34 12.18 13.89 4.17
CA TYR A 34 13.04 12.73 4.39
C TYR A 34 12.41 11.80 5.42
N MET A 35 12.19 10.54 5.04
CA MET A 35 11.56 9.57 5.93
C MET A 35 11.99 8.14 5.63
N SER A 36 11.86 7.26 6.62
CA SER A 36 12.02 5.82 6.43
C SER A 36 10.76 5.18 5.84
N GLY A 37 10.88 3.94 5.33
CA GLY A 37 9.73 3.16 4.87
C GLY A 37 8.68 2.98 5.97
N ILE A 38 9.09 2.74 7.22
CA ILE A 38 8.17 2.71 8.38
C ILE A 38 7.41 4.04 8.53
N GLN A 39 8.10 5.17 8.40
CA GLN A 39 7.47 6.48 8.52
C GLN A 39 6.54 6.79 7.34
N ALA A 40 6.87 6.29 6.15
CA ALA A 40 5.97 6.37 5.00
C ALA A 40 4.67 5.58 5.24
N LEU A 41 4.75 4.38 5.82
CA LEU A 41 3.57 3.60 6.21
C LEU A 41 2.72 4.28 7.28
N VAL A 42 3.31 5.06 8.19
CA VAL A 42 2.58 5.90 9.15
C VAL A 42 1.93 7.11 8.48
N ARG A 43 2.60 7.73 7.48
CA ARG A 43 2.07 8.88 6.72
C ARG A 43 0.94 8.48 5.79
N LEU A 44 0.99 7.30 5.22
CA LEU A 44 0.07 6.80 4.20
C LEU A 44 -1.43 6.95 4.56
N PRO A 45 -1.92 6.52 5.73
CA PRO A 45 -3.34 6.69 6.10
C PRO A 45 -3.76 8.16 6.25
N MET A 46 -2.84 9.06 6.58
CA MET A 46 -3.13 10.49 6.63
C MET A 46 -3.36 11.04 5.22
N LEU A 47 -2.57 10.61 4.23
CA LEU A 47 -2.77 10.98 2.82
C LEU A 47 -4.10 10.43 2.28
N GLN A 48 -4.46 9.20 2.64
CA GLN A 48 -5.76 8.65 2.24
C GLN A 48 -6.92 9.47 2.80
N GLN A 49 -6.87 9.83 4.07
CA GLN A 49 -7.91 10.65 4.69
C GLN A 49 -8.01 12.04 4.02
N GLN A 50 -6.88 12.68 3.72
CA GLN A 50 -6.85 13.97 3.01
C GLN A 50 -7.48 13.86 1.62
N ARG A 51 -7.23 12.76 0.89
CA ARG A 51 -7.87 12.52 -0.41
C ARG A 51 -9.38 12.35 -0.30
N ASP A 52 -9.82 11.58 0.68
CA ASP A 52 -11.23 11.33 0.92
C ASP A 52 -11.97 12.63 1.28
N GLU A 53 -11.39 13.43 2.16
CA GLU A 53 -11.94 14.74 2.55
C GLU A 53 -12.02 15.69 1.35
N ALA A 54 -10.98 15.74 0.51
CA ALA A 54 -10.99 16.52 -0.72
C ALA A 54 -12.04 16.04 -1.73
N ALA A 55 -12.42 14.76 -1.70
CA ALA A 55 -13.51 14.18 -2.47
C ALA A 55 -14.90 14.34 -1.83
N GLY A 56 -15.00 15.01 -0.68
CA GLY A 56 -16.24 15.23 0.06
C GLY A 56 -16.72 14.02 0.87
N LEU A 57 -15.86 13.04 1.11
CA LEU A 57 -16.17 11.84 1.88
C LEU A 57 -15.79 12.00 3.36
N ASN A 58 -16.71 11.65 4.25
CA ASN A 58 -16.47 11.59 5.70
C ASN A 58 -15.99 10.20 6.10
N THR A 59 -14.74 9.85 5.78
CA THR A 59 -14.16 8.56 6.15
C THR A 59 -13.31 8.63 7.42
N ALA A 60 -13.03 7.46 7.99
CA ALA A 60 -12.07 7.28 9.07
C ALA A 60 -11.08 6.16 8.72
N GLY A 61 -9.93 6.13 9.39
CA GLY A 61 -8.92 5.08 9.25
C GLY A 61 -8.87 4.17 10.47
N PHE A 62 -8.64 2.88 10.25
CA PHE A 62 -8.42 1.90 11.32
C PHE A 62 -7.18 1.05 11.04
N ILE A 63 -6.24 1.04 11.98
CA ILE A 63 -5.00 0.27 11.87
C ILE A 63 -4.94 -0.75 12.99
N SER A 64 -4.77 -2.02 12.63
CA SER A 64 -4.57 -3.10 13.60
C SER A 64 -3.61 -4.14 13.04
N GLY A 65 -2.81 -4.75 13.90
CA GLY A 65 -1.82 -5.75 13.51
C GLY A 65 -1.03 -6.22 14.71
N TYR A 66 0.03 -6.95 14.46
CA TYR A 66 0.93 -7.43 15.49
C TYR A 66 2.38 -7.25 15.06
N ARG A 67 3.21 -6.75 15.98
CA ARG A 67 4.61 -6.41 15.71
C ARG A 67 5.46 -7.61 15.33
N GLY A 68 6.35 -7.41 14.38
CA GLY A 68 7.34 -8.39 13.95
C GLY A 68 8.22 -7.81 12.85
N SER A 69 9.50 -8.18 12.80
CA SER A 69 10.44 -7.70 11.77
C SER A 69 9.97 -8.10 10.36
N PRO A 70 10.15 -7.23 9.34
CA PRO A 70 10.76 -5.90 9.40
C PRO A 70 9.80 -4.78 9.83
N LEU A 71 8.52 -5.07 10.13
CA LEU A 71 7.54 -4.09 10.59
C LEU A 71 7.54 -3.89 12.13
N GLY A 72 8.56 -4.39 12.83
CA GLY A 72 8.64 -4.34 14.29
C GLY A 72 8.64 -2.93 14.90
N GLY A 73 9.12 -1.93 14.14
CA GLY A 73 9.11 -0.53 14.56
C GLY A 73 7.82 0.23 14.25
N LEU A 74 6.87 -0.39 13.53
CA LEU A 74 5.64 0.29 13.08
C LEU A 74 4.74 0.69 14.25
N ASP A 75 4.53 -0.20 15.23
CA ASP A 75 3.75 0.08 16.45
C ASP A 75 4.25 1.34 17.16
N GLN A 76 5.56 1.38 17.43
CA GLN A 76 6.16 2.52 18.13
C GLN A 76 6.03 3.81 17.33
N SER A 77 6.15 3.73 16.01
CA SER A 77 6.02 4.88 15.11
C SER A 77 4.57 5.37 15.06
N LEU A 78 3.58 4.47 15.04
CA LEU A 78 2.16 4.80 15.12
C LEU A 78 1.81 5.44 16.49
N TRP A 79 2.35 4.91 17.60
CA TRP A 79 2.17 5.52 18.92
C TRP A 79 2.78 6.91 19.01
N LYS A 80 3.99 7.14 18.47
CA LYS A 80 4.63 8.47 18.42
C LYS A 80 3.83 9.45 17.57
N ALA A 81 3.21 8.99 16.49
CA ALA A 81 2.40 9.81 15.59
C ALA A 81 0.92 9.93 16.02
N LYS A 82 0.55 9.46 17.22
CA LYS A 82 -0.86 9.37 17.67
C LYS A 82 -1.65 10.66 17.48
N GLN A 83 -1.06 11.83 17.76
CA GLN A 83 -1.75 13.12 17.61
C GLN A 83 -2.02 13.43 16.12
N HIS A 84 -1.06 13.16 15.24
CA HIS A 84 -1.22 13.35 13.79
C HIS A 84 -2.26 12.37 13.21
N LEU A 85 -2.24 11.11 13.66
CA LEU A 85 -3.26 10.12 13.26
C LEU A 85 -4.66 10.55 13.70
N ALA A 86 -4.81 10.99 14.95
CA ALA A 86 -6.10 11.45 15.49
C ALA A 86 -6.64 12.68 14.73
N ALA A 87 -5.77 13.63 14.36
CA ALA A 87 -6.14 14.79 13.55
C ALA A 87 -6.70 14.40 12.17
N HIS A 88 -6.31 13.22 11.65
CA HIS A 88 -6.81 12.65 10.40
C HIS A 88 -7.85 11.54 10.60
N ARG A 89 -8.49 11.48 11.77
CA ARG A 89 -9.52 10.46 12.09
C ARG A 89 -9.04 9.01 11.93
N VAL A 90 -7.74 8.77 12.16
CA VAL A 90 -7.14 7.43 12.09
C VAL A 90 -6.93 6.88 13.50
N VAL A 91 -7.51 5.70 13.76
CA VAL A 91 -7.38 4.99 15.02
C VAL A 91 -6.37 3.85 14.85
N PHE A 92 -5.37 3.82 15.72
CA PHE A 92 -4.45 2.70 15.85
C PHE A 92 -4.77 1.90 17.11
N GLN A 93 -5.06 0.62 16.93
CA GLN A 93 -5.30 -0.33 18.01
C GLN A 93 -4.57 -1.64 17.69
N PRO A 94 -3.40 -1.91 18.29
CA PRO A 94 -2.70 -3.17 18.04
C PRO A 94 -3.55 -4.35 18.50
N GLY A 95 -3.46 -5.46 17.78
CA GLY A 95 -4.10 -6.71 18.15
C GLY A 95 -3.37 -7.43 19.27
N VAL A 96 -4.08 -8.29 19.98
CA VAL A 96 -3.47 -9.24 20.92
C VAL A 96 -2.66 -10.29 20.16
N ASN A 97 -3.09 -10.60 18.95
CA ASN A 97 -2.39 -11.40 17.95
C ASN A 97 -2.85 -11.01 16.54
N GLU A 98 -2.25 -11.60 15.53
CA GLU A 98 -2.47 -11.29 14.13
C GLU A 98 -3.90 -11.60 13.67
N ASP A 99 -4.48 -12.73 14.12
CA ASP A 99 -5.83 -13.16 13.74
C ASP A 99 -6.89 -12.21 14.26
N LEU A 100 -6.78 -11.83 15.53
CA LEU A 100 -7.70 -10.88 16.16
C LEU A 100 -7.59 -9.49 15.54
N ALA A 101 -6.36 -9.08 15.16
CA ALA A 101 -6.16 -7.86 14.40
C ALA A 101 -6.85 -7.92 13.03
N ALA A 102 -6.70 -9.02 12.29
CA ALA A 102 -7.35 -9.22 11.00
C ALA A 102 -8.88 -9.26 11.14
N THR A 103 -9.40 -9.89 12.19
CA THR A 103 -10.83 -9.92 12.50
C THR A 103 -11.37 -8.53 12.80
N ALA A 104 -10.62 -7.70 13.54
CA ALA A 104 -10.99 -6.31 13.81
C ALA A 104 -11.01 -5.46 12.52
N VAL A 105 -10.03 -5.66 11.64
CA VAL A 105 -10.00 -5.04 10.31
C VAL A 105 -11.20 -5.48 9.47
N TRP A 106 -11.57 -6.77 9.47
CA TRP A 106 -12.79 -7.25 8.81
C TRP A 106 -14.04 -6.59 9.39
N GLY A 107 -14.13 -6.48 10.72
CA GLY A 107 -15.23 -5.77 11.39
C GLY A 107 -15.38 -4.33 10.91
N SER A 108 -14.28 -3.63 10.66
CA SER A 108 -14.32 -2.25 10.16
C SER A 108 -14.96 -2.10 8.78
N GLN A 109 -14.92 -3.15 7.95
CA GLN A 109 -15.56 -3.15 6.63
C GLN A 109 -17.07 -3.41 6.70
N GLN A 110 -17.59 -3.80 7.85
CA GLN A 110 -19.02 -4.09 8.06
C GLN A 110 -19.79 -2.89 8.62
N VAL A 111 -19.12 -1.80 8.97
CA VAL A 111 -19.72 -0.63 9.62
C VAL A 111 -20.95 -0.11 8.87
N ASN A 112 -20.88 -0.03 7.54
CA ASN A 112 -21.95 0.50 6.70
C ASN A 112 -23.06 -0.51 6.36
N LEU A 113 -22.97 -1.74 6.86
CA LEU A 113 -24.08 -2.71 6.81
C LEU A 113 -25.18 -2.42 7.83
N TYR A 114 -24.93 -1.50 8.75
CA TYR A 114 -25.83 -1.11 9.83
C TYR A 114 -26.19 0.38 9.75
N PRO A 115 -27.42 0.77 10.11
CA PRO A 115 -27.92 2.13 9.89
C PRO A 115 -27.29 3.20 10.82
N SER A 116 -26.47 2.80 11.79
CA SER A 116 -25.85 3.72 12.77
C SER A 116 -24.42 4.12 12.44
N ALA A 117 -23.97 3.88 11.21
CA ALA A 117 -22.62 4.26 10.77
C ALA A 117 -22.39 5.78 10.92
N LYS A 118 -21.26 6.15 11.54
CA LYS A 118 -20.85 7.56 11.70
C LYS A 118 -20.05 8.10 10.52
N TYR A 119 -19.48 7.19 9.72
CA TYR A 119 -18.60 7.48 8.61
C TYR A 119 -19.13 6.84 7.33
N ASP A 120 -18.82 7.44 6.19
CA ASP A 120 -19.16 6.90 4.87
C ASP A 120 -18.42 5.58 4.59
N GLY A 121 -17.29 5.35 5.27
CA GLY A 121 -16.49 4.14 5.23
C GLY A 121 -15.30 4.22 6.18
N VAL A 122 -14.72 3.06 6.46
CA VAL A 122 -13.49 2.96 7.25
C VAL A 122 -12.42 2.28 6.39
N PHE A 123 -11.43 3.06 5.92
CA PHE A 123 -10.28 2.45 5.27
C PHE A 123 -9.35 1.84 6.33
N SER A 124 -8.87 0.64 6.06
CA SER A 124 -8.18 -0.12 7.11
C SER A 124 -6.84 -0.65 6.65
N MET A 125 -5.95 -0.81 7.62
CA MET A 125 -4.63 -1.35 7.41
C MET A 125 -4.35 -2.44 8.45
N TRP A 126 -4.08 -3.66 7.99
CA TRP A 126 -3.54 -4.73 8.80
C TRP A 126 -2.02 -4.80 8.60
N TYR A 127 -1.26 -5.17 9.63
CA TYR A 127 0.17 -5.42 9.50
C TYR A 127 0.62 -6.63 10.35
N GLY A 128 1.56 -7.37 9.81
CA GLY A 128 2.19 -8.50 10.48
C GLY A 128 3.39 -9.01 9.68
N LYS A 129 4.20 -9.88 10.29
CA LYS A 129 5.26 -10.59 9.57
C LYS A 129 4.73 -11.90 8.95
N GLY A 130 5.56 -12.60 8.15
CA GLY A 130 5.20 -13.83 7.45
C GLY A 130 4.44 -14.85 8.31
N PRO A 131 4.92 -15.28 9.52
CA PRO A 131 4.15 -16.18 10.39
C PRO A 131 2.78 -15.63 10.80
N GLY A 132 2.63 -14.31 10.90
CA GLY A 132 1.35 -13.68 11.15
C GLY A 132 0.41 -13.75 9.95
N VAL A 133 0.95 -13.67 8.73
CA VAL A 133 0.19 -13.90 7.49
C VAL A 133 -0.32 -15.34 7.44
N ASP A 134 0.55 -16.32 7.70
CA ASP A 134 0.18 -17.75 7.74
C ASP A 134 -0.97 -17.97 8.72
N ARG A 135 -0.85 -17.43 9.91
CA ARG A 135 -1.82 -17.56 10.99
C ARG A 135 -3.17 -16.92 10.66
N SER A 136 -3.17 -15.78 9.97
CA SER A 136 -4.37 -15.00 9.66
C SER A 136 -5.05 -15.40 8.35
N SER A 137 -4.56 -16.43 7.65
CA SER A 137 -5.00 -16.80 6.31
C SER A 137 -6.51 -17.13 6.24
N ASP A 138 -7.08 -17.71 7.27
CA ASP A 138 -8.51 -17.98 7.33
C ASP A 138 -9.33 -16.68 7.35
N VAL A 139 -8.96 -15.74 8.20
CA VAL A 139 -9.61 -14.42 8.27
C VAL A 139 -9.46 -13.67 6.96
N PHE A 140 -8.28 -13.74 6.32
CA PHE A 140 -8.06 -13.13 5.01
C PHE A 140 -8.97 -13.70 3.93
N LYS A 141 -9.15 -15.02 3.89
CA LYS A 141 -10.09 -15.67 2.96
C LYS A 141 -11.52 -15.20 3.17
N HIS A 142 -11.99 -15.22 4.41
CA HIS A 142 -13.35 -14.80 4.73
C HIS A 142 -13.57 -13.30 4.45
N GLY A 143 -12.66 -12.43 4.90
CA GLY A 143 -12.74 -11.01 4.66
C GLY A 143 -12.68 -10.63 3.18
N ASN A 144 -11.80 -11.30 2.42
CA ASN A 144 -11.65 -11.08 0.99
C ASN A 144 -12.88 -11.59 0.20
N SER A 145 -13.44 -12.74 0.58
CA SER A 145 -14.65 -13.27 -0.01
C SER A 145 -15.84 -12.35 0.24
N ALA A 146 -16.06 -11.93 1.49
CA ALA A 146 -17.11 -10.98 1.84
C ALA A 146 -16.91 -9.62 1.15
N GLY A 147 -15.68 -9.13 1.13
CA GLY A 147 -15.29 -7.90 0.43
C GLY A 147 -15.01 -6.72 1.34
N SER A 148 -14.53 -5.63 0.73
CA SER A 148 -14.33 -4.34 1.36
C SER A 148 -15.56 -3.43 1.24
N ALA A 149 -15.69 -2.44 2.12
CA ALA A 149 -16.72 -1.41 2.01
C ALA A 149 -16.42 -0.44 0.85
N GLN A 150 -17.47 0.12 0.25
CA GLN A 150 -17.37 1.02 -0.91
C GLN A 150 -16.42 2.21 -0.69
N HIS A 151 -16.51 2.86 0.47
CA HIS A 151 -15.63 3.96 0.88
C HIS A 151 -14.65 3.54 1.98
N GLY A 152 -14.52 2.22 2.22
CA GLY A 152 -13.55 1.63 3.13
C GLY A 152 -12.28 1.22 2.42
N GLY A 153 -12.14 -0.06 2.17
CA GLY A 153 -10.95 -0.68 1.58
C GLY A 153 -9.97 -1.20 2.62
N VAL A 154 -9.25 -2.25 2.26
CA VAL A 154 -8.30 -2.91 3.16
C VAL A 154 -6.94 -3.07 2.49
N LEU A 155 -5.90 -2.62 3.20
CA LEU A 155 -4.50 -2.84 2.86
C LEU A 155 -3.87 -3.78 3.88
N VAL A 156 -3.26 -4.88 3.42
CA VAL A 156 -2.62 -5.91 4.25
C VAL A 156 -1.12 -5.80 4.08
N LEU A 157 -0.41 -5.25 5.08
CA LEU A 157 1.04 -5.11 5.07
C LEU A 157 1.70 -6.39 5.56
N ALA A 158 2.43 -7.07 4.70
CA ALA A 158 3.20 -8.26 5.04
C ALA A 158 4.69 -7.93 5.18
N GLY A 159 5.21 -8.00 6.38
CA GLY A 159 6.63 -7.88 6.65
C GLY A 159 7.35 -9.19 6.34
N ASP A 160 7.97 -9.28 5.17
CA ASP A 160 8.77 -10.44 4.79
C ASP A 160 10.25 -10.20 5.08
N ASP A 161 10.81 -11.06 5.93
CA ASP A 161 12.21 -11.04 6.35
C ASP A 161 12.96 -12.18 5.66
N HIS A 162 13.46 -11.91 4.45
CA HIS A 162 14.16 -12.90 3.64
C HIS A 162 15.46 -13.41 4.30
N ALA A 163 16.10 -12.59 5.15
CA ALA A 163 17.28 -12.97 5.92
C ALA A 163 16.96 -13.69 7.23
N ALA A 164 15.68 -13.84 7.54
CA ALA A 164 15.18 -14.50 8.76
C ALA A 164 15.76 -13.94 10.08
N LYS A 165 16.06 -12.63 10.14
CA LYS A 165 16.67 -11.99 11.32
C LYS A 165 15.89 -12.20 12.61
N SER A 166 14.55 -12.13 12.53
CA SER A 166 13.66 -12.26 13.69
C SER A 166 12.79 -13.51 13.65
N SER A 167 12.99 -14.36 12.65
CA SER A 167 12.28 -15.62 12.46
C SER A 167 13.31 -16.74 12.24
N THR A 168 12.95 -17.97 12.57
CA THR A 168 13.82 -19.13 12.31
C THR A 168 13.91 -19.46 10.83
N LEU A 169 12.83 -19.14 10.07
CA LEU A 169 12.69 -19.41 8.64
C LEU A 169 12.33 -18.13 7.89
N ALA A 170 12.84 -18.01 6.67
CA ALA A 170 12.42 -16.99 5.73
C ALA A 170 10.97 -17.24 5.29
N HIS A 171 10.23 -16.15 4.99
CA HIS A 171 8.84 -16.21 4.55
C HIS A 171 8.67 -15.57 3.19
N GLN A 172 7.65 -16.08 2.47
CA GLN A 172 7.21 -15.65 1.14
C GLN A 172 5.68 -15.54 1.19
N SER A 173 5.21 -14.45 1.80
CA SER A 173 3.79 -14.25 2.12
C SER A 173 2.89 -14.20 0.88
N GLU A 174 3.45 -13.88 -0.30
CA GLU A 174 2.70 -13.86 -1.57
C GLU A 174 2.04 -15.17 -1.91
N HIS A 175 2.57 -16.32 -1.51
CA HIS A 175 1.95 -17.62 -1.74
C HIS A 175 0.65 -17.78 -0.95
N ILE A 176 0.63 -17.30 0.29
CA ILE A 176 -0.59 -17.28 1.12
C ILE A 176 -1.60 -16.30 0.54
N PHE A 177 -1.17 -15.09 0.13
CA PHE A 177 -2.06 -14.11 -0.48
C PHE A 177 -2.67 -14.63 -1.77
N LYS A 178 -1.90 -15.31 -2.63
CA LYS A 178 -2.43 -16.01 -3.80
C LYS A 178 -3.51 -17.02 -3.42
N ALA A 179 -3.26 -17.85 -2.40
CA ALA A 179 -4.22 -18.84 -1.91
C ALA A 179 -5.47 -18.20 -1.31
N CYS A 180 -5.37 -16.97 -0.78
CA CYS A 180 -6.49 -16.19 -0.26
C CYS A 180 -7.17 -15.31 -1.33
N GLY A 181 -6.63 -15.25 -2.55
CA GLY A 181 -7.13 -14.44 -3.65
C GLY A 181 -6.89 -12.94 -3.51
N LEU A 182 -5.90 -12.53 -2.72
CA LEU A 182 -5.51 -11.12 -2.58
C LEU A 182 -4.46 -10.74 -3.64
N PRO A 183 -4.66 -9.67 -4.41
CA PRO A 183 -3.59 -9.09 -5.22
C PRO A 183 -2.48 -8.54 -4.32
N VAL A 184 -1.23 -8.59 -4.81
CA VAL A 184 -0.04 -8.20 -4.02
C VAL A 184 0.67 -7.06 -4.72
N LEU A 185 0.82 -5.94 -4.04
CA LEU A 185 1.67 -4.82 -4.43
C LEU A 185 3.07 -5.02 -3.83
N PHE A 186 4.10 -4.75 -4.62
CA PHE A 186 5.48 -4.94 -4.16
C PHE A 186 6.33 -3.68 -4.43
N PRO A 187 6.35 -2.73 -3.49
CA PRO A 187 7.14 -1.50 -3.59
C PRO A 187 8.63 -1.77 -3.72
N SER A 188 9.31 -1.02 -4.60
CA SER A 188 10.75 -1.07 -4.81
C SER A 188 11.52 -0.07 -3.95
N ASN A 189 10.86 0.99 -3.49
CA ASN A 189 11.47 2.09 -2.75
C ASN A 189 10.46 2.75 -1.79
N VAL A 190 10.95 3.71 -0.98
CA VAL A 190 10.14 4.37 0.06
C VAL A 190 8.98 5.19 -0.53
N GLN A 191 9.15 5.82 -1.70
CA GLN A 191 8.08 6.58 -2.35
C GLN A 191 6.91 5.66 -2.74
N GLU A 192 7.21 4.47 -3.22
CA GLU A 192 6.18 3.52 -3.65
C GLU A 192 5.34 2.97 -2.50
N TYR A 193 5.78 3.06 -1.24
CA TYR A 193 4.88 2.78 -0.11
C TYR A 193 3.70 3.75 -0.07
N LEU A 194 3.93 5.02 -0.40
CA LEU A 194 2.86 6.02 -0.47
C LEU A 194 2.00 5.80 -1.73
N ASP A 195 2.64 5.69 -2.88
CA ASP A 195 1.95 5.59 -4.16
C ASP A 195 1.14 4.28 -4.28
N PHE A 196 1.77 3.13 -4.01
CA PHE A 196 1.10 1.83 -4.07
C PHE A 196 0.11 1.64 -2.92
N GLY A 197 0.35 2.24 -1.76
CA GLY A 197 -0.61 2.20 -0.67
C GLY A 197 -1.93 2.90 -1.03
N LEU A 198 -1.87 4.08 -1.66
CA LEU A 198 -3.06 4.78 -2.19
C LEU A 198 -3.75 3.98 -3.29
N HIS A 199 -2.98 3.38 -4.21
CA HIS A 199 -3.53 2.44 -5.21
C HIS A 199 -4.15 1.21 -4.55
N GLY A 200 -3.56 0.68 -3.48
CA GLY A 200 -4.08 -0.48 -2.76
C GLY A 200 -5.49 -0.25 -2.22
N TRP A 201 -5.72 0.87 -1.54
CA TRP A 201 -7.08 1.20 -1.09
C TRP A 201 -8.03 1.50 -2.25
N ALA A 202 -7.59 2.20 -3.27
CA ALA A 202 -8.44 2.48 -4.43
C ALA A 202 -8.81 1.20 -5.19
N MET A 203 -7.85 0.27 -5.38
CA MET A 203 -8.10 -1.06 -5.95
C MET A 203 -9.06 -1.86 -5.08
N SER A 204 -8.87 -1.83 -3.74
CA SER A 204 -9.74 -2.51 -2.79
C SER A 204 -11.18 -2.01 -2.88
N ARG A 205 -11.38 -0.69 -2.91
CA ARG A 205 -12.70 -0.05 -3.08
C ARG A 205 -13.36 -0.44 -4.40
N TYR A 206 -12.59 -0.44 -5.50
CA TYR A 206 -13.10 -0.72 -6.84
C TYR A 206 -13.46 -2.19 -7.03
N SER A 207 -12.57 -3.10 -6.62
CA SER A 207 -12.73 -4.54 -6.86
C SER A 207 -13.47 -5.28 -5.75
N GLY A 208 -13.62 -4.66 -4.59
CA GLY A 208 -14.13 -5.34 -3.38
C GLY A 208 -13.14 -6.32 -2.75
N LEU A 209 -11.91 -6.44 -3.27
CA LEU A 209 -10.86 -7.29 -2.70
C LEU A 209 -10.13 -6.59 -1.55
N TRP A 210 -9.57 -7.36 -0.66
CA TRP A 210 -8.46 -6.90 0.18
C TRP A 210 -7.19 -6.91 -0.67
N VAL A 211 -6.31 -5.95 -0.47
CA VAL A 211 -5.07 -5.81 -1.25
C VAL A 211 -3.88 -5.94 -0.32
N ALA A 212 -2.96 -6.84 -0.64
CA ALA A 212 -1.73 -7.01 0.11
C ALA A 212 -0.61 -6.10 -0.42
N MET A 213 0.29 -5.70 0.48
CA MET A 213 1.52 -5.00 0.13
C MET A 213 2.69 -5.66 0.83
N LYS A 214 3.66 -6.12 0.06
CA LYS A 214 4.85 -6.79 0.57
C LYS A 214 5.86 -5.74 1.04
N CYS A 215 6.29 -5.86 2.30
CA CYS A 215 7.23 -4.95 2.95
C CYS A 215 8.50 -5.72 3.31
N VAL A 216 9.51 -5.68 2.43
CA VAL A 216 10.80 -6.33 2.69
C VAL A 216 11.73 -5.42 3.47
N THR A 217 12.62 -6.03 4.27
CA THR A 217 13.59 -5.32 5.12
C THR A 217 14.38 -4.25 4.37
N ASP A 218 14.89 -4.60 3.18
CA ASP A 218 15.75 -3.72 2.36
C ASP A 218 15.06 -2.40 1.97
N VAL A 219 13.75 -2.39 1.89
CA VAL A 219 12.98 -1.19 1.50
C VAL A 219 12.36 -0.52 2.72
N VAL A 220 11.72 -1.27 3.64
CA VAL A 220 10.98 -0.66 4.75
C VAL A 220 11.90 -0.05 5.81
N GLU A 221 13.11 -0.58 5.99
CA GLU A 221 14.14 -0.03 6.89
C GLU A 221 15.03 1.02 6.21
N SER A 222 14.93 1.19 4.88
CA SER A 222 15.65 2.25 4.18
C SER A 222 14.99 3.61 4.38
N SER A 223 15.71 4.67 4.03
CA SER A 223 15.22 6.05 4.12
C SER A 223 15.50 6.80 2.82
N ALA A 224 14.56 7.65 2.43
CA ALA A 224 14.69 8.47 1.23
C ALA A 224 13.98 9.82 1.40
N SER A 225 14.32 10.76 0.55
CA SER A 225 13.53 11.96 0.34
C SER A 225 12.38 11.63 -0.60
N VAL A 226 11.15 11.79 -0.12
CA VAL A 226 9.92 11.46 -0.85
C VAL A 226 9.08 12.70 -1.10
N ASP A 227 8.32 12.67 -2.18
CA ASP A 227 7.37 13.72 -2.51
C ASP A 227 6.05 13.47 -1.76
N ILE A 228 5.67 14.44 -0.95
CA ILE A 228 4.41 14.47 -0.22
C ILE A 228 3.43 15.32 -1.02
N ASP A 229 2.37 14.69 -1.50
CA ASP A 229 1.19 15.34 -2.07
C ASP A 229 0.07 14.29 -2.10
N PRO A 230 -1.07 14.50 -1.42
CA PRO A 230 -2.18 13.55 -1.44
C PRO A 230 -2.73 13.32 -2.85
N HIS A 231 -2.51 14.22 -3.79
CA HIS A 231 -3.01 14.13 -5.16
C HIS A 231 -1.93 13.78 -6.21
N ARG A 232 -0.68 13.49 -5.80
CA ARG A 232 0.40 13.06 -6.69
C ARG A 232 0.04 11.76 -7.43
N THR A 233 -0.45 10.78 -6.70
CA THR A 233 -0.90 9.50 -7.27
C THR A 233 -2.23 9.69 -7.96
N LYS A 234 -2.25 9.61 -9.29
CA LYS A 234 -3.48 9.65 -10.09
C LYS A 234 -4.11 8.26 -10.10
N ILE A 235 -5.37 8.19 -9.74
CA ILE A 235 -6.15 6.95 -9.73
C ILE A 235 -7.13 7.01 -10.90
N ILE A 236 -7.03 6.01 -11.78
CA ILE A 236 -7.89 5.83 -12.94
C ILE A 236 -8.79 4.62 -12.67
N LEU A 237 -10.10 4.86 -12.65
CA LEU A 237 -11.05 3.74 -12.60
C LEU A 237 -11.21 3.18 -14.01
N PRO A 238 -11.14 1.84 -14.19
CA PRO A 238 -11.35 1.22 -15.50
C PRO A 238 -12.74 1.53 -16.07
N ASP A 239 -12.81 1.80 -17.35
CA ASP A 239 -14.05 2.00 -18.12
C ASP A 239 -14.37 0.79 -19.02
N ASP A 240 -13.45 -0.15 -19.13
CA ASP A 240 -13.52 -1.36 -19.95
C ASP A 240 -13.87 -2.64 -19.14
N PHE A 241 -14.31 -2.50 -17.90
CA PHE A 241 -14.78 -3.59 -17.07
C PHE A 241 -16.28 -3.46 -16.77
N ALA A 242 -17.04 -4.49 -17.16
CA ALA A 242 -18.48 -4.54 -16.89
C ALA A 242 -18.75 -4.86 -15.42
N MET A 243 -19.01 -3.84 -14.62
CA MET A 243 -19.35 -4.01 -13.20
C MET A 243 -20.69 -4.74 -13.07
N PRO A 244 -20.78 -5.84 -12.29
CA PRO A 244 -22.05 -6.54 -12.08
C PRO A 244 -23.02 -5.68 -11.29
N GLU A 245 -24.31 -5.99 -11.42
CA GLU A 245 -25.38 -5.32 -10.68
C GLU A 245 -25.11 -5.38 -9.16
N GLY A 246 -25.26 -4.25 -8.50
CA GLY A 246 -24.98 -4.08 -7.07
C GLY A 246 -23.50 -4.04 -6.71
N GLY A 247 -22.59 -4.03 -7.69
CA GLY A 247 -21.14 -3.86 -7.47
C GLY A 247 -20.46 -5.05 -6.79
N LEU A 248 -19.23 -4.82 -6.29
CA LEU A 248 -18.35 -5.86 -5.76
C LEU A 248 -18.04 -5.72 -4.26
N ASN A 249 -18.52 -4.65 -3.64
CA ASN A 249 -18.27 -4.38 -2.24
C ASN A 249 -19.09 -5.28 -1.31
N ILE A 250 -18.70 -5.31 -0.03
CA ILE A 250 -19.40 -6.08 1.01
C ILE A 250 -20.87 -5.68 1.08
N ARG A 251 -21.74 -6.67 1.21
CA ARG A 251 -23.19 -6.46 1.35
C ARG A 251 -23.84 -7.57 2.14
N TRP A 252 -25.06 -7.33 2.58
CA TRP A 252 -25.85 -8.25 3.36
C TRP A 252 -27.26 -8.41 2.74
N PRO A 253 -27.83 -9.61 2.67
CA PRO A 253 -27.23 -10.91 2.98
C PRO A 253 -26.63 -11.56 1.70
N ASP A 254 -25.36 -11.96 1.73
CA ASP A 254 -24.77 -12.80 0.69
C ASP A 254 -24.44 -14.17 1.26
N SER A 255 -24.92 -15.23 0.63
CA SER A 255 -24.52 -16.59 1.01
C SER A 255 -23.05 -16.86 0.62
N PRO A 256 -22.35 -17.80 1.27
CA PRO A 256 -20.97 -18.15 0.91
C PRO A 256 -20.78 -18.48 -0.58
N LEU A 257 -21.70 -19.22 -1.20
CA LEU A 257 -21.63 -19.56 -2.63
C LEU A 257 -21.77 -18.32 -3.53
N VAL A 258 -22.60 -17.34 -3.14
CA VAL A 258 -22.72 -16.07 -3.88
C VAL A 258 -21.45 -15.25 -3.75
N GLN A 259 -20.84 -15.22 -2.57
CA GLN A 259 -19.56 -14.53 -2.35
C GLN A 259 -18.44 -15.18 -3.19
N GLU A 260 -18.37 -16.51 -3.21
CA GLU A 260 -17.39 -17.25 -3.99
C GLU A 260 -17.55 -17.00 -5.50
N ALA A 261 -18.75 -17.12 -6.02
CA ALA A 261 -19.02 -16.82 -7.43
C ALA A 261 -18.60 -15.39 -7.79
N ARG A 262 -18.94 -14.41 -6.93
CA ARG A 262 -18.53 -13.01 -7.17
C ARG A 262 -17.01 -12.83 -7.11
N LEU A 263 -16.33 -13.52 -6.21
CA LEU A 263 -14.88 -13.50 -6.11
C LEU A 263 -14.23 -14.03 -7.40
N LEU A 264 -14.66 -15.20 -7.86
CA LEU A 264 -14.07 -15.92 -8.98
C LEU A 264 -14.43 -15.31 -10.34
N ASP A 265 -15.67 -14.86 -10.50
CA ASP A 265 -16.18 -14.41 -11.79
C ASP A 265 -15.95 -12.91 -12.05
N TYR A 266 -15.76 -12.09 -10.99
CA TYR A 266 -15.70 -10.64 -11.14
C TYR A 266 -14.58 -9.96 -10.40
N LYS A 267 -14.38 -10.19 -9.07
CA LYS A 267 -13.48 -9.37 -8.27
C LYS A 267 -12.03 -9.41 -8.76
N TRP A 268 -11.54 -10.61 -9.13
CA TRP A 268 -10.18 -10.75 -9.64
C TRP A 268 -10.00 -10.02 -10.98
N TYR A 269 -10.98 -10.10 -11.86
CA TYR A 269 -10.94 -9.42 -13.16
C TYR A 269 -11.05 -7.90 -13.03
N ALA A 270 -11.83 -7.42 -12.06
CA ALA A 270 -11.88 -6.01 -11.71
C ALA A 270 -10.50 -5.50 -11.23
N ALA A 271 -9.80 -6.27 -10.38
CA ALA A 271 -8.45 -5.92 -9.94
C ALA A 271 -7.46 -5.92 -11.11
N LEU A 272 -7.52 -6.90 -12.02
CA LEU A 272 -6.68 -6.93 -13.22
C LEU A 272 -6.95 -5.74 -14.15
N ALA A 273 -8.22 -5.37 -14.34
CA ALA A 273 -8.60 -4.17 -15.08
C ALA A 273 -8.02 -2.90 -14.42
N TYR A 274 -8.09 -2.82 -13.08
CA TYR A 274 -7.51 -1.72 -12.33
C TYR A 274 -5.98 -1.62 -12.50
N VAL A 275 -5.25 -2.74 -12.40
CA VAL A 275 -3.79 -2.80 -12.61
C VAL A 275 -3.44 -2.30 -14.00
N ARG A 276 -4.16 -2.75 -15.03
CA ARG A 276 -3.96 -2.33 -16.43
C ARG A 276 -4.23 -0.83 -16.63
N ALA A 277 -5.35 -0.32 -16.13
CA ALA A 277 -5.73 1.09 -16.29
C ALA A 277 -4.71 2.03 -15.63
N ASN A 278 -4.16 1.63 -14.48
CA ASN A 278 -3.20 2.43 -13.72
C ASN A 278 -1.72 2.09 -14.05
N LYS A 279 -1.46 1.14 -14.94
CA LYS A 279 -0.11 0.72 -15.37
C LYS A 279 0.78 0.37 -14.16
N LEU A 280 0.22 -0.36 -13.20
CA LEU A 280 1.00 -0.78 -12.02
C LEU A 280 2.07 -1.79 -12.40
N ASP A 281 1.77 -2.68 -13.37
CA ASP A 281 2.76 -3.45 -14.09
C ASP A 281 3.02 -2.79 -15.45
N ARG A 282 4.27 -2.60 -15.82
CA ARG A 282 4.66 -1.88 -17.04
C ARG A 282 5.92 -2.43 -17.66
N VAL A 283 6.06 -2.23 -18.95
CA VAL A 283 7.32 -2.45 -19.67
C VAL A 283 8.18 -1.22 -19.48
N GLU A 284 9.34 -1.39 -18.83
CA GLU A 284 10.30 -0.30 -18.58
C GLU A 284 11.21 -0.06 -19.78
N ILE A 285 11.66 -1.13 -20.42
CA ILE A 285 12.46 -1.10 -21.63
C ILE A 285 11.80 -2.04 -22.62
N ASP A 286 11.36 -1.52 -23.74
CA ASP A 286 10.75 -2.28 -24.82
C ASP A 286 11.74 -2.47 -25.97
N SER A 287 11.66 -3.62 -26.64
CA SER A 287 12.44 -3.92 -27.83
C SER A 287 11.55 -4.56 -28.90
N PRO A 288 11.54 -4.02 -30.14
CA PRO A 288 10.74 -4.57 -31.23
C PRO A 288 11.20 -5.97 -31.67
N HIS A 289 12.40 -6.36 -31.28
CA HIS A 289 13.02 -7.65 -31.62
C HIS A 289 13.53 -8.39 -30.38
N ALA A 290 12.82 -8.25 -29.25
CA ALA A 290 13.22 -8.84 -28.00
C ALA A 290 13.50 -10.35 -28.12
N ARG A 291 14.69 -10.78 -27.69
CA ARG A 291 15.12 -12.18 -27.68
C ARG A 291 14.83 -12.86 -26.34
N PHE A 292 14.76 -12.08 -25.29
CA PHE A 292 14.41 -12.52 -23.94
C PHE A 292 13.76 -11.36 -23.19
N GLY A 293 13.04 -11.67 -22.14
CA GLY A 293 12.43 -10.69 -21.24
C GLY A 293 12.91 -10.89 -19.81
N ILE A 294 13.11 -9.80 -19.08
CA ILE A 294 13.36 -9.80 -17.64
C ILE A 294 12.11 -9.30 -16.96
N MET A 295 11.48 -10.16 -16.13
CA MET A 295 10.37 -9.79 -15.29
C MET A 295 10.85 -9.70 -13.84
N THR A 296 10.65 -8.55 -13.21
CA THR A 296 11.13 -8.28 -11.86
C THR A 296 10.18 -7.36 -11.11
N GLY A 297 10.22 -7.37 -9.78
CA GLY A 297 9.37 -6.51 -8.96
C GLY A 297 10.02 -6.18 -7.61
N GLY A 298 9.50 -5.16 -6.95
CA GLY A 298 10.01 -4.70 -5.67
C GLY A 298 11.49 -4.31 -5.73
N LYS A 299 12.22 -4.64 -4.68
CA LYS A 299 13.66 -4.31 -4.57
C LYS A 299 14.49 -4.93 -5.70
N ALA A 300 14.14 -6.13 -6.17
CA ALA A 300 14.85 -6.79 -7.27
C ALA A 300 14.78 -6.00 -8.60
N TYR A 301 13.76 -5.19 -8.81
CA TYR A 301 13.71 -4.25 -9.94
C TYR A 301 14.90 -3.26 -9.90
N LEU A 302 15.17 -2.69 -8.73
CA LEU A 302 16.32 -1.77 -8.57
C LEU A 302 17.65 -2.47 -8.75
N ASP A 303 17.77 -3.76 -8.35
CA ASP A 303 18.98 -4.55 -8.55
C ASP A 303 19.23 -4.81 -10.04
N VAL A 304 18.19 -5.12 -10.79
CA VAL A 304 18.29 -5.28 -12.26
C VAL A 304 18.71 -3.95 -12.91
N ARG A 305 18.10 -2.82 -12.53
CA ARG A 305 18.50 -1.50 -13.04
C ARG A 305 19.95 -1.17 -12.73
N GLN A 306 20.41 -1.48 -11.52
CA GLN A 306 21.80 -1.28 -11.12
C GLN A 306 22.75 -2.18 -11.92
N ALA A 307 22.41 -3.46 -12.09
CA ALA A 307 23.22 -4.40 -12.86
C ALA A 307 23.37 -3.96 -14.32
N LEU A 308 22.31 -3.46 -14.95
CA LEU A 308 22.38 -2.90 -16.31
C LEU A 308 23.34 -1.70 -16.36
N THR A 309 23.27 -0.81 -15.38
CA THR A 309 24.18 0.33 -15.27
C THR A 309 25.65 -0.11 -15.11
N ASP A 310 25.91 -1.07 -14.21
CA ASP A 310 27.25 -1.59 -13.94
C ASP A 310 27.86 -2.31 -15.17
N LEU A 311 27.02 -2.91 -16.01
CA LEU A 311 27.40 -3.53 -17.27
C LEU A 311 27.55 -2.51 -18.42
N GLY A 312 27.23 -1.25 -18.20
CA GLY A 312 27.25 -0.21 -19.24
C GLY A 312 26.12 -0.36 -20.27
N LEU A 313 25.03 -1.04 -19.91
CA LEU A 313 23.85 -1.25 -20.74
C LEU A 313 22.82 -0.17 -20.44
N ASP A 314 22.78 0.87 -21.27
CA ASP A 314 21.75 1.88 -21.23
C ASP A 314 20.43 1.41 -21.88
N ASP A 315 19.36 2.17 -21.72
CA ASP A 315 18.05 1.81 -22.25
C ASP A 315 18.06 1.71 -23.78
N GLU A 316 18.87 2.52 -24.48
CA GLU A 316 19.02 2.46 -25.93
C GLU A 316 19.68 1.14 -26.37
N THR A 317 20.73 0.73 -25.69
CA THR A 317 21.41 -0.56 -25.96
C THR A 317 20.47 -1.73 -25.67
N CYS A 318 19.78 -1.71 -24.52
CA CYS A 318 18.83 -2.74 -24.14
C CYS A 318 17.65 -2.85 -25.14
N SER A 319 17.20 -1.73 -25.70
CA SER A 319 16.11 -1.75 -26.70
C SER A 319 16.46 -2.44 -28.02
N ARG A 320 17.73 -2.77 -28.26
CA ARG A 320 18.23 -3.46 -29.47
C ARG A 320 18.40 -4.97 -29.28
N ILE A 321 18.30 -5.47 -28.04
CA ILE A 321 18.52 -6.88 -27.69
C ILE A 321 17.18 -7.59 -27.55
#